data_7c5222af6c1c50cfc889b79d058eb475
#
_entry.id   7c5222af6c1c50cfc889b79d058eb475
#
_cell.length_a   1.000
_cell.length_b   1.000
_cell.length_c   1.000
_cell.angle_alpha   90.00
_cell.angle_beta   90.00
_cell.angle_gamma   90.00
#
_symmetry.space_group_name_H-M   'P 1'
#
loop_
_entity.id
_entity.type
_entity.pdbx_description
1 polymer ?
#
loop_
_entity_poly.entity_id
_entity_poly.type
_entity_poly.pdbx_seq_one_letter_code
_entity_poly.pdbx_strand_id
1 'polypeptide(L)'
;MYKRQGYIYTDYHFADTASHRTHWDGTHYPAVSEFGGEIGKWASLLTNEKHQLQHKLNLNYLVNENHSVNFNSLLKYAHANPRDGMKDKVIGYRTDFPSNMFSWVAGLNYDYRTSNDKFLNSFNVKYYYYSMKTRMASVLVKTAEDIDTHKNDFGISNALRYRITPSLMAKASFGYDVRLPSEEELLGDGYVIAPAGNLTPERNISVNIGMLFDLTGKASSNLQIELNGYYMHLKDMIRFTGGFLQSQYQNFGEMRTLGMEAEVKADMTRWLYGYVNATYQDLRDVRKYEQNTIVANPTKGSRMPNIPYLMANAGLEFHKENLFGGSGMNTRIFTDASFVEEYLYDFEQSQFQQHRIPRALSCNIGFEQSFGNGRYFIMGKINNLTDTKMISEFNRPLPLSLIHISEPTRLGMI
;
A
#
# COMPACT_ATOMS: atom_id res chain seq x y z
N MET A 1 14.29 -7.54 24.96
CA MET A 1 15.06 -7.95 23.76
C MET A 1 14.24 -8.93 22.96
N TYR A 2 14.05 -8.66 21.66
CA TYR A 2 13.35 -9.56 20.75
C TYR A 2 14.25 -9.84 19.55
N LYS A 3 14.39 -11.12 19.19
CA LYS A 3 15.19 -11.59 18.05
C LYS A 3 14.36 -12.55 17.21
N ARG A 4 14.30 -12.32 15.91
CA ARG A 4 13.64 -13.23 14.95
C ARG A 4 14.56 -13.49 13.77
N GLN A 5 14.64 -14.74 13.36
CA GLN A 5 15.33 -15.18 12.16
C GLN A 5 14.32 -15.90 11.28
N GLY A 6 14.46 -15.74 9.98
CA GLY A 6 13.64 -16.42 9.00
C GLY A 6 14.47 -16.79 7.78
N TYR A 7 14.20 -17.96 7.27
CA TYR A 7 14.65 -18.42 5.95
C TYR A 7 13.42 -18.67 5.11
N ILE A 8 13.42 -18.15 3.89
CA ILE A 8 12.35 -18.31 2.91
C ILE A 8 12.98 -18.90 1.66
N TYR A 9 12.45 -20.03 1.21
CA TYR A 9 12.74 -20.62 -0.08
C TYR A 9 11.51 -20.49 -0.95
N THR A 10 11.70 -20.02 -2.18
CA THR A 10 10.64 -19.93 -3.18
C THR A 10 11.17 -20.58 -4.46
N ASP A 11 10.39 -21.49 -4.99
CA ASP A 11 10.61 -22.09 -6.30
C ASP A 11 9.42 -21.70 -7.19
N TYR A 12 9.71 -20.87 -8.17
CA TYR A 12 8.71 -20.33 -9.08
C TYR A 12 8.90 -20.93 -10.47
N HIS A 13 7.82 -21.47 -11.01
CA HIS A 13 7.78 -22.01 -12.36
C HIS A 13 6.74 -21.28 -13.19
N PHE A 14 7.13 -20.89 -14.38
CA PHE A 14 6.20 -20.32 -15.36
C PHE A 14 6.47 -20.93 -16.72
N ALA A 15 5.42 -21.44 -17.37
CA ALA A 15 5.49 -22.02 -18.70
C ALA A 15 4.50 -21.33 -19.64
N ASP A 16 5.01 -20.81 -20.75
CA ASP A 16 4.23 -20.29 -21.86
C ASP A 16 4.77 -20.88 -23.18
N THR A 17 4.26 -22.06 -23.50
CA THR A 17 4.64 -22.83 -24.69
C THR A 17 3.44 -23.13 -25.59
N ALA A 18 2.38 -22.34 -25.46
CA ALA A 18 1.14 -22.51 -26.22
C ALA A 18 1.41 -22.51 -27.73
N SER A 19 0.75 -23.41 -28.47
CA SER A 19 0.92 -23.51 -29.93
C SER A 19 0.18 -22.38 -30.70
N HIS A 20 -0.75 -21.71 -30.04
CA HIS A 20 -1.53 -20.61 -30.62
C HIS A 20 -1.98 -19.66 -29.52
N ARG A 21 -2.37 -18.45 -29.88
CA ARG A 21 -2.97 -17.44 -29.01
C ARG A 21 -4.46 -17.39 -29.26
N THR A 22 -5.24 -17.30 -28.19
CA THR A 22 -6.71 -17.13 -28.28
C THR A 22 -7.08 -15.72 -27.87
N HIS A 23 -7.75 -15.00 -28.77
CA HIS A 23 -8.27 -13.67 -28.46
C HIS A 23 -9.58 -13.77 -27.64
N TRP A 24 -9.98 -12.68 -27.00
CA TRP A 24 -11.20 -12.60 -26.18
C TRP A 24 -12.48 -12.96 -26.94
N ASP A 25 -12.49 -12.82 -28.27
CA ASP A 25 -13.60 -13.17 -29.19
C ASP A 25 -13.56 -14.65 -29.65
N GLY A 26 -12.60 -15.44 -29.17
CA GLY A 26 -12.39 -16.84 -29.52
C GLY A 26 -11.58 -17.07 -30.80
N THR A 27 -11.10 -16.02 -31.47
CA THR A 27 -10.23 -16.20 -32.64
C THR A 27 -8.85 -16.69 -32.25
N HIS A 28 -8.25 -17.55 -33.10
CA HIS A 28 -6.93 -18.13 -32.90
C HIS A 28 -5.91 -17.48 -33.82
N TYR A 29 -4.77 -17.14 -33.22
CA TYR A 29 -3.62 -16.57 -33.93
C TYR A 29 -2.38 -17.46 -33.73
N PRO A 30 -1.38 -17.39 -34.57
CA PRO A 30 -0.11 -18.08 -34.37
C PRO A 30 0.51 -17.73 -33.02
N ALA A 31 1.28 -18.66 -32.47
CA ALA A 31 2.09 -18.39 -31.27
C ALA A 31 3.05 -17.21 -31.49
N VAL A 32 3.58 -16.65 -30.39
CA VAL A 32 4.50 -15.50 -30.44
C VAL A 32 5.86 -15.83 -31.03
N SER A 33 6.24 -17.09 -31.07
CA SER A 33 7.48 -17.58 -31.64
C SER A 33 7.33 -18.98 -32.25
N GLU A 34 8.34 -19.46 -33.01
CA GLU A 34 8.39 -20.84 -33.52
C GLU A 34 8.39 -21.93 -32.42
N PHE A 35 8.81 -21.57 -31.19
CA PHE A 35 8.80 -22.47 -30.04
C PHE A 35 7.51 -22.41 -29.23
N GLY A 36 6.50 -21.64 -29.66
CA GLY A 36 5.24 -21.44 -28.96
C GLY A 36 5.18 -20.12 -28.23
N GLY A 37 4.20 -20.00 -27.34
CA GLY A 37 3.94 -18.86 -26.46
C GLY A 37 2.67 -18.08 -26.78
N GLU A 38 1.93 -17.71 -25.78
CA GLU A 38 0.69 -16.91 -25.85
C GLU A 38 0.87 -15.51 -25.26
N ILE A 39 1.59 -15.40 -24.14
CA ILE A 39 1.82 -14.18 -23.39
C ILE A 39 3.24 -13.67 -23.66
N GLY A 40 3.40 -12.34 -23.72
CA GLY A 40 4.73 -11.77 -23.95
C GLY A 40 5.18 -11.82 -25.40
N LYS A 41 6.49 -11.85 -25.65
CA LYS A 41 7.10 -11.75 -26.98
C LYS A 41 7.86 -13.01 -27.41
N TRP A 42 8.02 -13.96 -26.54
CA TRP A 42 8.70 -15.24 -26.76
C TRP A 42 8.08 -16.35 -25.93
N ALA A 43 8.26 -17.58 -26.35
CA ALA A 43 7.95 -18.74 -25.53
C ALA A 43 8.80 -18.70 -24.25
N SER A 44 8.26 -19.17 -23.15
CA SER A 44 8.92 -19.18 -21.86
C SER A 44 8.80 -20.54 -21.17
N LEU A 45 9.89 -20.97 -20.57
CA LEU A 45 9.94 -22.05 -19.60
C LEU A 45 10.87 -21.61 -18.48
N LEU A 46 10.34 -20.74 -17.63
CA LEU A 46 11.07 -20.12 -16.54
C LEU A 46 11.05 -20.99 -15.29
N THR A 47 12.20 -21.14 -14.69
CA THR A 47 12.38 -21.57 -13.29
C THR A 47 13.14 -20.48 -12.55
N ASN A 48 12.72 -20.14 -11.34
CA ASN A 48 13.43 -19.17 -10.50
C ASN A 48 13.50 -19.67 -9.06
N GLU A 49 14.65 -20.22 -8.72
CA GLU A 49 14.96 -20.63 -7.34
C GLU A 49 15.47 -19.44 -6.56
N LYS A 50 14.82 -19.13 -5.43
CA LYS A 50 15.10 -17.97 -4.61
C LYS A 50 15.29 -18.37 -3.16
N HIS A 51 16.42 -17.96 -2.60
CA HIS A 51 16.76 -18.14 -1.20
C HIS A 51 16.85 -16.78 -0.51
N GLN A 52 16.12 -16.62 0.59
CA GLN A 52 16.13 -15.38 1.36
C GLN A 52 16.39 -15.68 2.84
N LEU A 53 17.38 -14.98 3.41
CA LEU A 53 17.68 -14.97 4.83
C LEU A 53 17.30 -13.61 5.41
N GLN A 54 16.62 -13.63 6.54
CA GLN A 54 16.24 -12.42 7.25
C GLN A 54 16.60 -12.54 8.73
N HIS A 55 17.21 -11.48 9.27
CA HIS A 55 17.49 -11.34 10.69
C HIS A 55 16.96 -10.01 11.21
N LYS A 56 16.08 -10.07 12.22
CA LYS A 56 15.52 -8.90 12.89
C LYS A 56 15.94 -8.90 14.36
N LEU A 57 16.49 -7.79 14.83
CA LEU A 57 16.87 -7.54 16.21
C LEU A 57 16.17 -6.29 16.71
N ASN A 58 15.50 -6.40 17.85
CA ASN A 58 14.94 -5.27 18.56
C ASN A 58 15.46 -5.29 20.00
N LEU A 59 16.10 -4.20 20.41
CA LEU A 59 16.57 -3.96 21.77
C LEU A 59 15.82 -2.76 22.29
N ASN A 60 15.12 -2.94 23.40
CA ASN A 60 14.45 -1.87 24.11
C ASN A 60 15.12 -1.71 25.48
N TYR A 61 15.50 -0.49 25.79
CA TYR A 61 16.07 -0.13 27.06
C TYR A 61 15.29 1.01 27.68
N LEU A 62 14.67 0.72 28.82
CA LEU A 62 13.96 1.70 29.63
C LEU A 62 14.96 2.35 30.58
N VAL A 63 15.36 3.59 30.29
CA VAL A 63 16.30 4.35 31.13
C VAL A 63 15.65 4.70 32.46
N ASN A 64 14.39 5.15 32.41
CA ASN A 64 13.52 5.41 33.54
C ASN A 64 12.07 5.52 33.04
N GLU A 65 11.12 5.91 33.89
CA GLU A 65 9.69 6.03 33.56
C GLU A 65 9.38 7.05 32.43
N ASN A 66 10.28 8.00 32.21
CA ASN A 66 10.12 9.08 31.25
C ASN A 66 10.92 8.89 29.96
N HIS A 67 11.95 8.04 29.97
CA HIS A 67 12.92 7.91 28.88
C HIS A 67 13.10 6.47 28.44
N SER A 68 12.95 6.20 27.17
CA SER A 68 13.29 4.90 26.59
C SER A 68 14.12 5.05 25.29
N VAL A 69 14.95 4.08 25.05
CA VAL A 69 15.79 3.96 23.85
C VAL A 69 15.53 2.62 23.19
N ASN A 70 15.24 2.62 21.91
CA ASN A 70 15.01 1.42 21.13
C ASN A 70 16.01 1.35 19.98
N PHE A 71 16.73 0.27 19.88
CA PHE A 71 17.55 -0.07 18.72
C PHE A 71 16.88 -1.18 17.91
N ASN A 72 16.73 -0.96 16.61
CA ASN A 72 16.17 -1.91 15.68
C ASN A 72 17.16 -2.17 14.56
N SER A 73 17.33 -3.42 14.17
CA SER A 73 18.16 -3.82 13.03
C SER A 73 17.47 -4.89 12.21
N LEU A 74 17.42 -4.68 10.91
CA LEU A 74 16.87 -5.63 9.93
C LEU A 74 17.94 -5.89 8.87
N LEU A 75 18.43 -7.11 8.82
CA LEU A 75 19.33 -7.62 7.78
C LEU A 75 18.53 -8.57 6.87
N LYS A 76 18.70 -8.41 5.57
CA LYS A 76 18.16 -9.33 4.58
C LYS A 76 19.25 -9.67 3.56
N TYR A 77 19.31 -10.93 3.20
CA TYR A 77 20.10 -11.41 2.08
C TYR A 77 19.20 -12.24 1.18
N ALA A 78 19.26 -12.00 -0.11
CA ALA A 78 18.52 -12.74 -1.12
C ALA A 78 19.44 -13.19 -2.24
N HIS A 79 19.26 -14.44 -2.67
CA HIS A 79 19.85 -15.01 -3.86
C HIS A 79 18.74 -15.51 -4.76
N ALA A 80 18.70 -15.06 -6.01
CA ALA A 80 17.77 -15.49 -7.04
C ALA A 80 18.54 -16.09 -8.22
N ASN A 81 18.04 -17.19 -8.75
CA ASN A 81 18.67 -17.92 -9.87
C ASN A 81 17.66 -18.20 -10.98
N PRO A 82 17.23 -17.15 -11.72
CA PRO A 82 16.30 -17.31 -12.84
C PRO A 82 16.96 -18.04 -14.00
N ARG A 83 16.19 -18.92 -14.67
CA ARG A 83 16.58 -19.62 -15.89
C ARG A 83 15.37 -19.80 -16.81
N ASP A 84 15.44 -19.28 -18.02
CA ASP A 84 14.44 -19.50 -19.04
C ASP A 84 15.05 -20.06 -20.32
N GLY A 85 15.06 -21.40 -20.42
CA GLY A 85 15.67 -22.09 -21.55
C GLY A 85 14.95 -21.92 -22.87
N MET A 86 13.64 -21.58 -22.88
CA MET A 86 12.90 -21.33 -24.12
C MET A 86 13.16 -19.91 -24.62
N LYS A 87 13.12 -18.93 -23.74
CA LYS A 87 13.48 -17.54 -24.05
C LYS A 87 14.90 -17.46 -24.64
N ASP A 88 15.86 -18.14 -24.02
CA ASP A 88 17.24 -18.21 -24.49
C ASP A 88 17.35 -18.80 -25.89
N LYS A 89 16.57 -19.85 -26.23
CA LYS A 89 16.52 -20.43 -27.58
C LYS A 89 15.97 -19.43 -28.60
N VAL A 90 14.85 -18.76 -28.30
CA VAL A 90 14.22 -17.77 -29.20
C VAL A 90 15.14 -16.58 -29.46
N ILE A 91 15.81 -16.08 -28.41
CA ILE A 91 16.72 -14.94 -28.52
C ILE A 91 18.08 -15.36 -29.09
N GLY A 92 18.47 -16.63 -28.91
CA GLY A 92 19.78 -17.16 -29.28
C GLY A 92 20.91 -16.62 -28.41
N TYR A 93 20.61 -16.22 -27.18
CA TYR A 93 21.55 -15.70 -26.20
C TYR A 93 20.99 -15.86 -24.79
N ARG A 94 21.86 -16.20 -23.80
CA ARG A 94 21.44 -16.28 -22.41
C ARG A 94 21.11 -14.91 -21.84
N THR A 95 19.92 -14.75 -21.27
CA THR A 95 19.41 -13.46 -20.76
C THR A 95 19.23 -13.42 -19.26
N ASP A 96 19.19 -14.57 -18.59
CA ASP A 96 18.91 -14.66 -17.16
C ASP A 96 20.16 -15.10 -16.39
N PHE A 97 20.50 -14.37 -15.37
CA PHE A 97 21.71 -14.60 -14.57
C PHE A 97 21.40 -14.59 -13.06
N PRO A 98 22.16 -15.36 -12.30
CA PRO A 98 22.04 -15.32 -10.84
C PRO A 98 22.27 -13.91 -10.30
N SER A 99 21.52 -13.56 -9.27
CA SER A 99 21.55 -12.24 -8.64
C SER A 99 21.61 -12.38 -7.12
N ASN A 100 22.36 -11.49 -6.50
CA ASN A 100 22.48 -11.42 -5.05
C ASN A 100 22.13 -10.02 -4.58
N MET A 101 21.39 -9.94 -3.49
CA MET A 101 21.07 -8.69 -2.82
C MET A 101 21.30 -8.81 -1.32
N PHE A 102 21.93 -7.81 -0.75
CA PHE A 102 22.04 -7.63 0.69
C PHE A 102 21.45 -6.27 1.06
N SER A 103 20.63 -6.22 2.09
CA SER A 103 20.13 -4.96 2.65
C SER A 103 20.20 -4.94 4.17
N TRP A 104 20.50 -3.77 4.70
CA TRP A 104 20.56 -3.52 6.13
C TRP A 104 19.89 -2.19 6.45
N VAL A 105 18.94 -2.27 7.39
CA VAL A 105 18.29 -1.09 7.97
C VAL A 105 18.52 -1.13 9.47
N ALA A 106 19.17 -0.11 10.00
CA ALA A 106 19.36 0.07 11.43
C ALA A 106 18.70 1.36 11.89
N GLY A 107 18.01 1.33 13.01
CA GLY A 107 17.31 2.49 13.57
C GLY A 107 17.53 2.63 15.06
N LEU A 108 17.72 3.87 15.50
CA LEU A 108 17.74 4.25 16.90
C LEU A 108 16.58 5.20 17.17
N ASN A 109 15.71 4.81 18.08
CA ASN A 109 14.58 5.61 18.50
C ASN A 109 14.76 6.01 19.98
N TYR A 110 14.51 7.28 20.27
CA TYR A 110 14.47 7.81 21.61
C TYR A 110 13.10 8.40 21.89
N ASP A 111 12.44 7.88 22.92
CA ASP A 111 11.14 8.35 23.38
C ASP A 111 11.29 9.07 24.73
N TYR A 112 10.69 10.24 24.79
CA TYR A 112 10.54 11.02 26.01
C TYR A 112 9.07 11.26 26.30
N ARG A 113 8.64 10.98 27.52
CA ARG A 113 7.28 11.23 28.00
C ARG A 113 7.34 11.88 29.37
N THR A 114 6.62 12.99 29.55
CA THR A 114 6.47 13.60 30.88
C THR A 114 5.64 12.73 31.81
N SER A 115 5.94 12.75 33.12
CA SER A 115 5.25 11.94 34.12
C SER A 115 3.75 12.19 34.20
N ASN A 116 3.28 13.38 33.82
CA ASN A 116 1.86 13.75 33.74
C ASN A 116 1.21 13.44 32.39
N ASP A 117 1.91 12.73 31.47
CA ASP A 117 1.49 12.38 30.12
C ASP A 117 1.04 13.56 29.24
N LYS A 118 1.43 14.80 29.59
CA LYS A 118 1.10 15.99 28.80
C LYS A 118 1.91 16.08 27.50
N PHE A 119 3.18 15.68 27.54
CA PHE A 119 4.09 15.78 26.41
C PHE A 119 4.73 14.43 26.10
N LEU A 120 4.74 14.06 24.85
CA LEU A 120 5.46 12.92 24.31
C LEU A 120 6.24 13.38 23.09
N ASN A 121 7.51 13.00 23.03
CA ASN A 121 8.37 13.16 21.89
C ASN A 121 8.97 11.81 21.51
N SER A 122 8.95 11.49 20.23
CA SER A 122 9.63 10.33 19.65
C SER A 122 10.56 10.79 18.57
N PHE A 123 11.86 10.63 18.77
CA PHE A 123 12.90 10.99 17.84
C PHE A 123 13.56 9.74 17.29
N ASN A 124 13.69 9.64 15.97
CA ASN A 124 14.21 8.45 15.30
C ASN A 124 15.25 8.82 14.25
N VAL A 125 16.35 8.08 14.23
CA VAL A 125 17.39 8.13 13.19
C VAL A 125 17.54 6.73 12.61
N LYS A 126 17.60 6.62 11.29
CA LYS A 126 17.76 5.36 10.58
C LYS A 126 18.92 5.43 9.62
N TYR A 127 19.65 4.34 9.49
CA TYR A 127 20.63 4.10 8.46
C TYR A 127 20.12 3.01 7.53
N TYR A 128 20.26 3.23 6.24
CA TYR A 128 19.86 2.33 5.18
C TYR A 128 21.06 1.98 4.32
N TYR A 129 21.22 0.72 4.04
CA TYR A 129 22.23 0.22 3.12
C TYR A 129 21.66 -0.91 2.28
N TYR A 130 21.98 -0.94 1.00
CA TYR A 130 21.81 -2.14 0.17
C TYR A 130 22.96 -2.28 -0.82
N SER A 131 23.21 -3.53 -1.21
CA SER A 131 24.09 -3.88 -2.32
C SER A 131 23.43 -4.94 -3.18
N MET A 132 23.68 -4.87 -4.48
CA MET A 132 23.21 -5.82 -5.45
C MET A 132 24.34 -6.18 -6.41
N LYS A 133 24.45 -7.50 -6.68
CA LYS A 133 25.34 -8.04 -7.72
C LYS A 133 24.52 -8.90 -8.65
N THR A 134 24.54 -8.55 -9.92
CA THR A 134 23.83 -9.29 -10.99
C THR A 134 24.56 -9.07 -12.32
N ARG A 135 24.05 -9.72 -13.35
CA ARG A 135 24.43 -9.46 -14.72
C ARG A 135 23.18 -9.12 -15.52
N MET A 136 23.22 -8.03 -16.25
CA MET A 136 22.10 -7.59 -17.10
C MET A 136 22.42 -7.87 -18.56
N ALA A 137 21.55 -8.64 -19.21
CA ALA A 137 21.66 -8.92 -20.65
C ALA A 137 20.97 -7.85 -21.48
N SER A 138 21.61 -7.44 -22.57
CA SER A 138 20.98 -6.72 -23.65
C SER A 138 20.52 -7.70 -24.72
N VAL A 139 19.20 -7.81 -24.90
CA VAL A 139 18.59 -8.69 -25.91
C VAL A 139 18.95 -8.25 -27.34
N LEU A 140 19.07 -6.93 -27.55
CA LEU A 140 19.35 -6.36 -28.87
C LEU A 140 20.79 -6.58 -29.32
N VAL A 141 21.74 -6.38 -28.41
CA VAL A 141 23.21 -6.44 -28.74
C VAL A 141 23.79 -7.81 -28.41
N LYS A 142 23.02 -8.66 -27.71
CA LYS A 142 23.44 -10.00 -27.25
C LYS A 142 24.73 -9.95 -26.41
N THR A 143 24.78 -8.99 -25.50
CA THR A 143 25.87 -8.82 -24.54
C THR A 143 25.32 -8.83 -23.12
N ALA A 144 26.18 -9.09 -22.15
CA ALA A 144 25.81 -8.98 -20.75
C ALA A 144 26.85 -8.16 -19.99
N GLU A 145 26.36 -7.25 -19.15
CA GLU A 145 27.19 -6.39 -18.30
C GLU A 145 27.04 -6.78 -16.85
N ASP A 146 28.16 -6.81 -16.12
CA ASP A 146 28.13 -7.04 -14.69
C ASP A 146 27.71 -5.75 -13.96
N ILE A 147 26.73 -5.89 -13.09
CA ILE A 147 26.23 -4.81 -12.25
C ILE A 147 26.61 -5.11 -10.82
N ASP A 148 27.41 -4.24 -10.23
CA ASP A 148 27.74 -4.23 -8.80
C ASP A 148 27.38 -2.85 -8.24
N THR A 149 26.23 -2.78 -7.57
CA THR A 149 25.68 -1.54 -7.04
C THR A 149 25.62 -1.62 -5.52
N HIS A 150 26.04 -0.53 -4.87
CA HIS A 150 25.85 -0.33 -3.44
C HIS A 150 25.41 1.11 -3.17
N LYS A 151 24.46 1.28 -2.29
CA LYS A 151 23.92 2.59 -1.89
C LYS A 151 23.69 2.61 -0.39
N ASN A 152 23.82 3.79 0.17
CA ASN A 152 23.47 4.08 1.55
C ASN A 152 22.67 5.38 1.62
N ASP A 153 21.90 5.53 2.67
CA ASP A 153 21.14 6.74 2.96
C ASP A 153 20.80 6.81 4.46
N PHE A 154 20.31 7.96 4.90
CA PHE A 154 19.91 8.21 6.28
C PHE A 154 18.47 8.74 6.30
N GLY A 155 17.73 8.33 7.32
CA GLY A 155 16.42 8.88 7.61
C GLY A 155 16.42 9.50 9.00
N ILE A 156 15.59 10.51 9.17
CA ILE A 156 15.37 11.18 10.44
C ILE A 156 13.89 11.51 10.58
N SER A 157 13.32 11.25 11.74
CA SER A 157 11.94 11.65 12.01
C SER A 157 11.77 12.07 13.46
N ASN A 158 10.82 12.97 13.67
CA ASN A 158 10.43 13.41 15.00
C ASN A 158 8.90 13.50 15.06
N ALA A 159 8.31 12.98 16.11
CA ALA A 159 6.88 13.08 16.39
C ALA A 159 6.66 13.66 17.78
N LEU A 160 5.74 14.61 17.83
CA LEU A 160 5.37 15.34 19.04
C LEU A 160 3.88 15.15 19.32
N ARG A 161 3.55 14.96 20.58
CA ARG A 161 2.18 14.99 21.09
C ARG A 161 2.14 15.89 22.32
N TYR A 162 1.23 16.85 22.32
CA TYR A 162 1.03 17.73 23.45
C TYR A 162 -0.45 17.78 23.85
N ARG A 163 -0.76 17.41 25.09
CA ARG A 163 -2.09 17.47 25.66
C ARG A 163 -2.32 18.88 26.23
N ILE A 164 -3.03 19.71 25.47
CA ILE A 164 -3.34 21.10 25.83
C ILE A 164 -4.28 21.12 27.06
N THR A 165 -5.37 20.34 26.95
CA THR A 165 -6.32 20.11 28.03
C THR A 165 -6.60 18.61 28.16
N PRO A 166 -7.29 18.11 29.17
CA PRO A 166 -7.68 16.70 29.25
C PRO A 166 -8.48 16.21 28.02
N SER A 167 -9.13 17.12 27.30
CA SER A 167 -9.95 16.80 26.12
C SER A 167 -9.36 17.27 24.80
N LEU A 168 -8.25 18.01 24.79
CA LEU A 168 -7.66 18.57 23.58
C LEU A 168 -6.19 18.20 23.49
N MET A 169 -5.81 17.57 22.39
CA MET A 169 -4.46 17.13 22.12
C MET A 169 -4.01 17.63 20.74
N ALA A 170 -2.82 18.21 20.68
CA ALA A 170 -2.15 18.55 19.42
C ALA A 170 -1.08 17.49 19.10
N LYS A 171 -0.92 17.20 17.82
CA LYS A 171 0.08 16.29 17.27
C LYS A 171 0.85 17.01 16.16
N ALA A 172 2.15 16.76 16.06
CA ALA A 172 2.94 17.22 14.92
C ALA A 172 4.01 16.17 14.63
N SER A 173 4.33 15.97 13.37
CA SER A 173 5.47 15.16 12.99
C SER A 173 6.18 15.71 11.77
N PHE A 174 7.47 15.45 11.73
CA PHE A 174 8.35 15.68 10.60
C PHE A 174 9.09 14.38 10.29
N GLY A 175 9.24 14.05 9.02
CA GLY A 175 10.01 12.90 8.58
C GLY A 175 10.81 13.21 7.32
N TYR A 176 12.06 12.75 7.29
CA TYR A 176 12.81 12.49 6.09
C TYR A 176 13.05 10.99 6.04
N ASP A 177 12.20 10.31 5.28
CA ASP A 177 12.13 8.85 5.21
C ASP A 177 12.72 8.35 3.89
N VAL A 178 13.34 7.18 3.96
CA VAL A 178 13.97 6.52 2.82
C VAL A 178 13.31 5.14 2.63
N ARG A 179 12.95 4.81 1.39
CA ARG A 179 12.55 3.47 0.99
C ARG A 179 13.62 2.86 0.10
N LEU A 180 14.24 1.80 0.57
CA LEU A 180 15.12 1.01 -0.27
C LEU A 180 14.31 0.31 -1.38
N PRO A 181 14.88 0.15 -2.59
CA PRO A 181 14.28 -0.70 -3.60
C PRO A 181 14.03 -2.10 -3.04
N SER A 182 12.92 -2.70 -3.41
CA SER A 182 12.62 -4.08 -3.06
C SER A 182 13.49 -5.04 -3.87
N GLU A 183 13.51 -6.28 -3.44
CA GLU A 183 14.20 -7.35 -4.13
C GLU A 183 13.66 -7.58 -5.55
N GLU A 184 12.32 -7.56 -5.69
CA GLU A 184 11.66 -7.71 -6.99
C GLU A 184 11.98 -6.55 -7.94
N GLU A 185 12.01 -5.32 -7.41
CA GLU A 185 12.36 -4.12 -8.19
C GLU A 185 13.81 -4.17 -8.70
N LEU A 186 14.73 -4.70 -7.89
CA LEU A 186 16.15 -4.78 -8.25
C LEU A 186 16.48 -5.99 -9.13
N LEU A 187 15.97 -7.16 -8.76
CA LEU A 187 16.37 -8.43 -9.38
C LEU A 187 15.48 -8.83 -10.55
N GLY A 188 14.28 -8.24 -10.65
CA GLY A 188 13.27 -8.65 -11.63
C GLY A 188 12.69 -10.03 -11.32
N ASP A 189 11.89 -10.54 -12.26
CA ASP A 189 11.25 -11.86 -12.15
C ASP A 189 11.91 -12.96 -13.01
N GLY A 190 12.85 -12.56 -13.89
CA GLY A 190 13.51 -13.45 -14.84
C GLY A 190 12.71 -13.70 -16.13
N TYR A 191 11.48 -13.17 -16.23
CA TYR A 191 10.61 -13.36 -17.41
C TYR A 191 10.36 -12.05 -18.17
N VAL A 192 9.46 -11.22 -17.65
CA VAL A 192 9.08 -9.96 -18.31
C VAL A 192 9.71 -8.74 -17.65
N ILE A 193 10.19 -8.88 -16.43
CA ILE A 193 10.80 -7.80 -15.64
C ILE A 193 12.31 -7.97 -15.62
N ALA A 194 13.01 -7.08 -16.30
CA ALA A 194 14.47 -7.05 -16.27
C ALA A 194 15.00 -6.53 -14.92
N PRO A 195 16.19 -7.00 -14.48
CA PRO A 195 16.87 -6.42 -13.33
C PRO A 195 17.10 -4.91 -13.52
N ALA A 196 17.01 -4.15 -12.42
CA ALA A 196 17.14 -2.70 -12.41
C ALA A 196 18.29 -2.24 -11.48
N GLY A 197 19.53 -2.47 -11.93
CA GLY A 197 20.73 -2.24 -11.12
C GLY A 197 21.08 -0.80 -10.82
N ASN A 198 20.46 0.16 -11.47
CA ASN A 198 20.70 1.59 -11.30
C ASN A 198 19.66 2.29 -10.42
N LEU A 199 18.75 1.56 -9.81
CA LEU A 199 17.76 2.14 -8.91
C LEU A 199 18.46 2.85 -7.73
N THR A 200 17.89 3.98 -7.35
CA THR A 200 18.23 4.70 -6.11
C THR A 200 17.10 4.60 -5.11
N PRO A 201 17.37 4.72 -3.81
CA PRO A 201 16.31 4.77 -2.81
C PRO A 201 15.35 5.93 -3.06
N GLU A 202 14.05 5.70 -2.82
CA GLU A 202 13.08 6.79 -2.77
C GLU A 202 13.25 7.60 -1.49
N ARG A 203 13.04 8.90 -1.57
CA ARG A 203 13.15 9.84 -0.45
C ARG A 203 11.87 10.62 -0.29
N ASN A 204 11.36 10.64 0.92
CA ASN A 204 10.13 11.37 1.25
C ASN A 204 10.38 12.36 2.37
N ILE A 205 10.04 13.61 2.14
CA ILE A 205 9.90 14.61 3.20
C ILE A 205 8.42 14.70 3.54
N SER A 206 8.09 14.51 4.82
CA SER A 206 6.71 14.58 5.31
C SER A 206 6.58 15.53 6.50
N VAL A 207 5.51 16.29 6.54
CA VAL A 207 5.10 17.10 7.67
C VAL A 207 3.63 16.84 7.93
N ASN A 208 3.29 16.54 9.18
CA ASN A 208 1.90 16.33 9.60
C ASN A 208 1.62 17.20 10.82
N ILE A 209 0.43 17.78 10.86
CA ILE A 209 -0.08 18.55 11.99
C ILE A 209 -1.52 18.10 12.24
N GLY A 210 -1.86 17.80 13.47
CA GLY A 210 -3.19 17.32 13.82
C GLY A 210 -3.66 17.78 15.17
N MET A 211 -4.97 17.76 15.35
CA MET A 211 -5.64 18.02 16.61
C MET A 211 -6.68 16.94 16.88
N LEU A 212 -6.75 16.48 18.10
CA LEU A 212 -7.76 15.56 18.59
C LEU A 212 -8.50 16.21 19.75
N PHE A 213 -9.81 16.36 19.58
CA PHE A 213 -10.73 16.74 20.64
C PHE A 213 -11.51 15.49 21.07
N ASP A 214 -11.43 15.13 22.35
CA ASP A 214 -11.97 13.91 22.89
C ASP A 214 -12.73 14.19 24.20
N LEU A 215 -14.03 14.00 24.19
CA LEU A 215 -14.94 14.11 25.35
C LEU A 215 -15.39 12.75 25.87
N THR A 216 -14.74 11.66 25.46
CA THR A 216 -15.11 10.31 25.90
C THR A 216 -15.11 10.18 27.42
N GLY A 217 -16.18 9.63 27.96
CA GLY A 217 -16.35 9.38 29.40
C GLY A 217 -16.69 10.60 30.27
N LYS A 218 -16.97 11.79 29.68
CA LYS A 218 -17.27 13.00 30.45
C LYS A 218 -18.74 13.40 30.49
N ALA A 219 -19.56 12.82 29.61
CA ALA A 219 -20.98 13.11 29.49
C ALA A 219 -21.79 11.86 29.15
N SER A 220 -23.11 12.00 29.06
CA SER A 220 -23.99 10.94 28.56
C SER A 220 -23.79 10.64 27.06
N SER A 221 -23.03 11.47 26.38
CA SER A 221 -22.62 11.30 24.96
C SER A 221 -21.11 11.42 24.84
N ASN A 222 -20.47 10.50 24.12
CA ASN A 222 -19.07 10.56 23.76
C ASN A 222 -18.94 11.30 22.42
N LEU A 223 -17.97 12.22 22.33
CA LEU A 223 -17.66 12.95 21.10
C LEU A 223 -16.16 12.95 20.89
N GLN A 224 -15.74 12.51 19.71
CA GLN A 224 -14.36 12.58 19.26
C GLN A 224 -14.30 13.29 17.92
N ILE A 225 -13.43 14.30 17.80
CA ILE A 225 -13.17 15.03 16.55
C ILE A 225 -11.67 15.00 16.31
N GLU A 226 -11.25 14.50 15.16
CA GLU A 226 -9.85 14.50 14.74
C GLU A 226 -9.71 15.27 13.41
N LEU A 227 -8.72 16.17 13.36
CA LEU A 227 -8.34 16.92 12.17
C LEU A 227 -6.85 16.75 11.96
N ASN A 228 -6.44 16.34 10.76
CA ASN A 228 -5.04 16.20 10.36
C ASN A 228 -4.82 16.92 9.04
N GLY A 229 -3.73 17.69 8.95
CA GLY A 229 -3.22 18.24 7.69
C GLY A 229 -1.83 17.65 7.44
N TYR A 230 -1.51 17.36 6.18
CA TYR A 230 -0.23 16.79 5.84
C TYR A 230 0.33 17.33 4.53
N TYR A 231 1.64 17.39 4.48
CA TYR A 231 2.42 17.68 3.28
C TYR A 231 3.44 16.56 3.09
N MET A 232 3.56 16.07 1.85
CA MET A 232 4.57 15.08 1.48
C MET A 232 5.24 15.49 0.17
N HIS A 233 6.55 15.27 0.08
CA HIS A 233 7.30 15.44 -1.14
C HIS A 233 8.18 14.22 -1.36
N LEU A 234 7.79 13.40 -2.32
CA LEU A 234 8.46 12.15 -2.68
C LEU A 234 9.34 12.38 -3.92
N LYS A 235 10.61 12.02 -3.81
CA LYS A 235 11.60 12.05 -4.89
C LYS A 235 12.10 10.66 -5.24
N ASP A 236 12.59 10.51 -6.45
CA ASP A 236 13.18 9.27 -6.96
C ASP A 236 12.21 8.08 -6.88
N MET A 237 10.89 8.34 -6.99
CA MET A 237 9.86 7.30 -6.90
C MET A 237 10.12 6.19 -7.92
N ILE A 238 10.15 4.95 -7.44
CA ILE A 238 10.33 3.76 -8.27
C ILE A 238 8.99 3.37 -8.90
N ARG A 239 8.96 3.29 -10.21
CA ARG A 239 7.78 2.88 -10.96
C ARG A 239 8.11 1.77 -11.93
N PHE A 240 7.14 0.89 -12.13
CA PHE A 240 7.17 -0.09 -13.20
C PHE A 240 6.90 0.59 -14.53
N THR A 241 7.77 0.38 -15.50
CA THR A 241 7.67 0.94 -16.84
C THR A 241 7.74 -0.18 -17.86
N GLY A 242 6.75 -0.20 -18.77
CA GLY A 242 6.74 -1.13 -19.88
C GLY A 242 7.75 -0.74 -20.96
N GLY A 243 8.61 -1.66 -21.35
CA GLY A 243 9.51 -1.51 -22.49
C GLY A 243 9.04 -2.31 -23.69
N PHE A 244 9.64 -2.05 -24.87
CA PHE A 244 9.32 -2.78 -26.09
C PHE A 244 9.66 -4.29 -26.00
N LEU A 245 10.77 -4.63 -25.36
CA LEU A 245 11.24 -6.02 -25.21
C LEU A 245 10.98 -6.57 -23.80
N GLN A 246 11.27 -5.78 -22.79
CA GLN A 246 11.09 -6.13 -21.39
C GLN A 246 10.60 -4.91 -20.61
N SER A 247 9.87 -5.16 -19.54
CA SER A 247 9.50 -4.14 -18.57
C SER A 247 10.61 -4.00 -17.53
N GLN A 248 10.71 -2.86 -16.87
CA GLN A 248 11.73 -2.60 -15.87
C GLN A 248 11.23 -1.61 -14.84
N TYR A 249 11.71 -1.72 -13.61
CA TYR A 249 11.55 -0.67 -12.62
C TYR A 249 12.57 0.45 -12.83
N GLN A 250 12.14 1.68 -12.65
CA GLN A 250 12.98 2.86 -12.83
C GLN A 250 12.60 3.93 -11.81
N ASN A 251 13.59 4.72 -11.38
CA ASN A 251 13.30 5.93 -10.62
C ASN A 251 12.69 6.97 -11.56
N PHE A 252 11.39 7.03 -11.55
CA PHE A 252 10.60 7.85 -12.44
C PHE A 252 9.50 8.56 -11.67
N GLY A 253 9.85 9.56 -10.94
CA GLY A 253 8.80 10.34 -10.32
C GLY A 253 9.31 11.29 -9.26
N GLU A 254 8.69 12.43 -9.24
CA GLU A 254 8.72 13.38 -8.16
C GLU A 254 7.30 13.84 -7.92
N MET A 255 6.78 13.59 -6.73
CA MET A 255 5.41 13.89 -6.36
C MET A 255 5.35 14.84 -5.18
N ARG A 256 4.36 15.70 -5.20
CA ARG A 256 3.95 16.49 -4.04
C ARG A 256 2.52 16.19 -3.67
N THR A 257 2.29 15.95 -2.40
CA THR A 257 0.95 15.75 -1.83
C THR A 257 0.70 16.84 -0.80
N LEU A 258 -0.46 17.45 -0.89
CA LEU A 258 -1.03 18.28 0.18
C LEU A 258 -2.39 17.69 0.50
N GLY A 259 -2.66 17.39 1.76
CA GLY A 259 -3.92 16.77 2.13
C GLY A 259 -4.42 17.17 3.51
N MET A 260 -5.69 16.88 3.72
CA MET A 260 -6.39 17.09 4.98
C MET A 260 -7.34 15.92 5.23
N GLU A 261 -7.40 15.49 6.47
CA GLU A 261 -8.31 14.45 6.95
C GLU A 261 -9.12 15.00 8.12
N ALA A 262 -10.40 14.66 8.14
CA ALA A 262 -11.31 15.01 9.23
C ALA A 262 -12.11 13.77 9.62
N GLU A 263 -12.24 13.52 10.91
CA GLU A 263 -13.08 12.46 11.44
C GLU A 263 -13.89 12.99 12.63
N VAL A 264 -15.16 12.63 12.66
CA VAL A 264 -16.07 12.86 13.79
C VAL A 264 -16.74 11.55 14.16
N LYS A 265 -16.66 11.18 15.43
CA LYS A 265 -17.37 10.04 16.02
C LYS A 265 -18.18 10.51 17.21
N ALA A 266 -19.43 10.10 17.30
CA ALA A 266 -20.29 10.50 18.40
C ALA A 266 -21.27 9.40 18.81
N ASP A 267 -21.39 9.18 20.12
CA ASP A 267 -22.56 8.55 20.69
C ASP A 267 -23.62 9.65 20.91
N MET A 268 -24.52 9.80 19.94
CA MET A 268 -25.58 10.82 19.96
C MET A 268 -26.54 10.56 21.11
N THR A 269 -26.78 9.30 21.40
CA THR A 269 -27.54 8.81 22.56
C THR A 269 -26.91 7.49 23.00
N ARG A 270 -27.40 6.91 24.11
CA ARG A 270 -27.00 5.56 24.55
C ARG A 270 -27.32 4.44 23.56
N TRP A 271 -28.07 4.71 22.52
CA TRP A 271 -28.51 3.73 21.53
C TRP A 271 -28.10 4.07 20.11
N LEU A 272 -27.61 5.27 19.89
CA LEU A 272 -27.30 5.76 18.55
C LEU A 272 -25.85 6.29 18.49
N TYR A 273 -25.04 5.60 17.73
CA TYR A 273 -23.68 5.97 17.38
C TYR A 273 -23.64 6.42 15.93
N GLY A 274 -22.80 7.40 15.63
CA GLY A 274 -22.55 7.84 14.25
C GLY A 274 -21.11 8.27 14.05
N TYR A 275 -20.65 8.14 12.81
CA TYR A 275 -19.36 8.67 12.40
C TYR A 275 -19.42 9.26 11.01
N VAL A 276 -18.54 10.22 10.76
CA VAL A 276 -18.24 10.77 9.44
C VAL A 276 -16.74 10.97 9.36
N ASN A 277 -16.13 10.53 8.26
CA ASN A 277 -14.76 10.89 7.92
C ASN A 277 -14.65 11.33 6.47
N ALA A 278 -13.70 12.21 6.20
CA ALA A 278 -13.40 12.66 4.85
C ALA A 278 -11.90 12.89 4.70
N THR A 279 -11.39 12.55 3.53
CA THR A 279 -10.01 12.79 3.12
C THR A 279 -10.01 13.58 1.83
N TYR A 280 -9.34 14.71 1.84
CA TYR A 280 -8.99 15.48 0.64
C TYR A 280 -7.49 15.41 0.44
N GLN A 281 -7.03 15.09 -0.77
CA GLN A 281 -5.62 15.04 -1.12
C GLN A 281 -5.36 15.56 -2.54
N ASP A 282 -4.40 16.45 -2.67
CA ASP A 282 -3.94 16.98 -3.95
C ASP A 282 -2.55 16.43 -4.26
N LEU A 283 -2.52 15.28 -4.95
CA LEU A 283 -1.30 14.63 -5.41
C LEU A 283 -0.95 15.11 -6.81
N ARG A 284 0.24 15.69 -6.98
CA ARG A 284 0.69 16.22 -8.27
C ARG A 284 2.06 15.72 -8.67
N ASP A 285 2.21 15.45 -9.97
CA ASP A 285 3.51 15.31 -10.61
C ASP A 285 4.21 16.66 -10.62
N VAL A 286 5.39 16.74 -10.01
CA VAL A 286 6.18 17.99 -9.94
C VAL A 286 7.52 17.89 -10.65
N ARG A 287 7.78 16.82 -11.40
CA ARG A 287 8.99 16.67 -12.20
C ARG A 287 9.12 17.83 -13.19
N LYS A 288 10.35 18.31 -13.37
CA LYS A 288 10.65 19.37 -14.33
C LYS A 288 10.83 18.85 -15.74
N TYR A 289 11.45 17.70 -15.89
CA TYR A 289 11.82 17.09 -17.17
C TYR A 289 11.34 15.66 -17.26
N GLU A 290 11.20 15.16 -18.47
CA GLU A 290 11.04 13.73 -18.75
C GLU A 290 12.32 12.99 -18.35
N GLN A 291 12.16 11.69 -18.09
CA GLN A 291 13.24 10.86 -17.57
C GLN A 291 14.45 10.86 -18.52
N ASN A 292 15.63 11.10 -17.94
CA ASN A 292 16.93 11.08 -18.64
C ASN A 292 17.00 12.01 -19.88
N THR A 293 16.16 13.06 -19.91
CA THR A 293 16.12 14.01 -21.02
C THR A 293 16.12 15.45 -20.50
N ILE A 294 16.29 16.40 -21.42
CA ILE A 294 16.08 17.83 -21.19
C ILE A 294 14.69 18.30 -21.64
N VAL A 295 13.85 17.37 -22.09
CA VAL A 295 12.48 17.68 -22.56
C VAL A 295 11.62 18.00 -21.35
N ALA A 296 10.92 19.12 -21.41
CA ALA A 296 10.00 19.53 -20.34
C ALA A 296 8.90 18.47 -20.15
N ASN A 297 8.61 18.14 -18.89
CA ASN A 297 7.55 17.20 -18.58
C ASN A 297 6.16 17.79 -18.89
N PRO A 298 5.40 17.23 -19.85
CA PRO A 298 4.08 17.73 -20.23
C PRO A 298 3.02 17.55 -19.13
N THR A 299 3.24 16.59 -18.19
CA THR A 299 2.32 16.31 -17.08
C THR A 299 2.65 17.07 -15.81
N LYS A 300 3.63 17.99 -15.85
CA LYS A 300 4.02 18.79 -14.68
C LYS A 300 2.84 19.60 -14.14
N GLY A 301 2.55 19.40 -12.86
CA GLY A 301 1.43 20.05 -12.18
C GLY A 301 0.10 19.30 -12.33
N SER A 302 0.01 18.26 -13.17
CA SER A 302 -1.18 17.42 -13.28
C SER A 302 -1.35 16.52 -12.06
N ARG A 303 -2.60 16.20 -11.73
CA ARG A 303 -2.90 15.21 -10.67
C ARG A 303 -2.41 13.83 -11.08
N MET A 304 -1.96 13.06 -10.11
CA MET A 304 -1.58 11.67 -10.32
C MET A 304 -2.81 10.83 -10.67
N PRO A 305 -2.75 10.00 -11.72
CA PRO A 305 -3.86 9.13 -12.09
C PRO A 305 -4.05 7.97 -11.10
N ASN A 306 -5.23 7.37 -11.14
CA ASN A 306 -5.66 6.25 -10.29
C ASN A 306 -5.64 6.53 -8.78
N ILE A 307 -5.72 7.80 -8.40
CA ILE A 307 -5.73 8.22 -7.01
C ILE A 307 -6.90 9.21 -6.80
N PRO A 308 -7.95 8.82 -6.07
CA PRO A 308 -9.03 9.73 -5.72
C PRO A 308 -8.52 10.91 -4.89
N TYR A 309 -8.98 12.10 -5.19
CA TYR A 309 -8.60 13.30 -4.44
C TYR A 309 -9.57 13.67 -3.32
N LEU A 310 -10.79 13.15 -3.37
CA LEU A 310 -11.79 13.33 -2.32
C LEU A 310 -12.53 12.03 -2.08
N MET A 311 -12.49 11.59 -0.84
CA MET A 311 -13.19 10.42 -0.35
C MET A 311 -13.88 10.76 0.97
N ALA A 312 -15.06 10.20 1.20
CA ALA A 312 -15.77 10.36 2.46
C ALA A 312 -16.52 9.08 2.82
N ASN A 313 -16.62 8.81 4.12
CA ASN A 313 -17.46 7.74 4.64
C ASN A 313 -18.31 8.27 5.79
N ALA A 314 -19.51 7.75 5.91
CA ALA A 314 -20.41 8.06 7.01
C ALA A 314 -21.14 6.78 7.43
N GLY A 315 -21.42 6.65 8.71
CA GLY A 315 -22.19 5.52 9.21
C GLY A 315 -23.02 5.89 10.43
N LEU A 316 -24.13 5.21 10.56
CA LEU A 316 -25.01 5.26 11.72
C LEU A 316 -25.25 3.85 12.23
N GLU A 317 -25.24 3.69 13.54
CA GLU A 317 -25.53 2.45 14.22
C GLU A 317 -26.53 2.69 15.34
N PHE A 318 -27.64 2.00 15.24
CA PHE A 318 -28.58 1.88 16.34
C PHE A 318 -28.37 0.52 17.02
N HIS A 319 -28.18 0.54 18.34
CA HIS A 319 -28.05 -0.67 19.13
C HIS A 319 -28.89 -0.55 20.41
N LYS A 320 -29.62 -1.61 20.74
CA LYS A 320 -30.42 -1.63 21.95
C LYS A 320 -30.56 -3.05 22.47
N GLU A 321 -30.31 -3.19 23.77
CA GLU A 321 -30.60 -4.41 24.50
C GLU A 321 -32.11 -4.58 24.73
N ASN A 322 -32.56 -5.83 24.66
CA ASN A 322 -33.92 -6.25 24.97
C ASN A 322 -35.04 -5.49 24.20
N LEU A 323 -34.75 -5.04 22.97
CA LEU A 323 -35.70 -4.26 22.16
C LEU A 323 -37.03 -5.05 21.90
N PHE A 324 -36.93 -6.36 21.69
CA PHE A 324 -38.09 -7.23 21.40
C PHE A 324 -38.57 -7.99 22.65
N GLY A 325 -38.23 -7.60 23.85
CA GLY A 325 -38.66 -8.20 25.11
C GLY A 325 -38.03 -9.56 25.36
N GLY A 326 -37.09 -9.68 26.24
CA GLY A 326 -36.36 -10.89 26.60
C GLY A 326 -34.99 -10.58 27.09
N SER A 327 -34.58 -11.15 28.23
CA SER A 327 -33.24 -10.90 28.76
C SER A 327 -32.18 -11.55 27.88
N GLY A 328 -31.06 -10.82 27.66
CA GLY A 328 -29.92 -11.34 26.91
C GLY A 328 -30.07 -11.30 25.39
N MET A 329 -30.93 -10.44 24.87
CA MET A 329 -31.06 -10.12 23.45
C MET A 329 -30.43 -8.76 23.17
N ASN A 330 -29.72 -8.63 22.04
CA ASN A 330 -29.23 -7.35 21.58
C ASN A 330 -29.56 -7.18 20.08
N THR A 331 -30.15 -6.03 19.76
CA THR A 331 -30.51 -5.64 18.40
C THR A 331 -29.57 -4.54 17.94
N ARG A 332 -29.01 -4.73 16.75
CA ARG A 332 -28.13 -3.77 16.09
C ARG A 332 -28.60 -3.56 14.66
N ILE A 333 -28.82 -2.31 14.28
CA ILE A 333 -29.11 -1.90 12.90
C ILE A 333 -28.04 -0.90 12.53
N PHE A 334 -27.37 -1.10 11.41
CA PHE A 334 -26.31 -0.20 10.98
C PHE A 334 -26.43 0.09 9.49
N THR A 335 -26.03 1.29 9.14
CA THR A 335 -25.89 1.72 7.75
C THR A 335 -24.57 2.45 7.60
N ASP A 336 -23.92 2.22 6.48
CA ASP A 336 -22.71 2.92 6.09
C ASP A 336 -22.81 3.36 4.63
N ALA A 337 -22.25 4.53 4.35
CA ALA A 337 -22.13 5.10 3.02
C ALA A 337 -20.68 5.42 2.73
N SER A 338 -20.23 5.12 1.52
CA SER A 338 -18.89 5.43 1.03
C SER A 338 -18.99 6.23 -0.26
N PHE A 339 -18.33 7.37 -0.28
CA PHE A 339 -18.29 8.31 -1.40
C PHE A 339 -16.87 8.45 -1.91
N VAL A 340 -16.71 8.36 -3.23
CA VAL A 340 -15.47 8.64 -3.94
C VAL A 340 -15.79 9.62 -5.07
N GLU A 341 -15.11 10.77 -5.13
CA GLU A 341 -15.26 11.73 -6.20
C GLU A 341 -14.60 11.24 -7.48
N GLU A 342 -15.05 11.71 -8.62
CA GLU A 342 -14.48 11.41 -9.94
C GLU A 342 -12.98 11.71 -9.98
N TYR A 343 -12.18 10.81 -10.57
CA TYR A 343 -10.74 10.97 -10.68
C TYR A 343 -10.20 10.43 -12.01
N LEU A 344 -8.98 10.84 -12.36
CA LEU A 344 -8.33 10.41 -13.59
C LEU A 344 -7.79 8.99 -13.48
N TYR A 345 -7.92 8.16 -14.53
CA TYR A 345 -7.21 6.89 -14.62
C TYR A 345 -5.94 6.96 -15.47
N ASP A 346 -5.73 8.07 -16.20
CA ASP A 346 -4.52 8.37 -16.96
C ASP A 346 -4.18 9.86 -16.81
N PHE A 347 -2.96 10.27 -17.15
CA PHE A 347 -2.59 11.67 -17.14
C PHE A 347 -3.39 12.47 -18.16
N GLU A 348 -3.94 13.59 -17.74
CA GLU A 348 -4.64 14.53 -18.61
C GLU A 348 -3.64 15.32 -19.44
N GLN A 349 -3.47 14.94 -20.71
CA GLN A 349 -2.60 15.61 -21.67
C GLN A 349 -3.38 16.61 -22.55
N SER A 350 -4.70 16.56 -22.55
CA SER A 350 -5.58 17.44 -23.33
C SER A 350 -6.91 17.61 -22.61
N GLN A 351 -7.47 18.82 -22.69
CA GLN A 351 -8.82 19.13 -22.18
C GLN A 351 -9.94 18.29 -22.83
N PHE A 352 -9.67 17.63 -23.95
CA PHE A 352 -10.62 16.75 -24.63
C PHE A 352 -10.53 15.29 -24.20
N GLN A 353 -9.56 14.93 -23.36
CA GLN A 353 -9.34 13.58 -22.89
C GLN A 353 -10.24 13.28 -21.70
N GLN A 354 -11.20 12.38 -21.88
CA GLN A 354 -12.15 11.97 -20.83
C GLN A 354 -11.72 10.64 -20.18
N HIS A 355 -10.49 10.58 -19.70
CA HIS A 355 -9.95 9.38 -19.03
C HIS A 355 -10.26 9.43 -17.53
N ARG A 356 -11.55 9.28 -17.18
CA ARG A 356 -12.01 9.45 -15.81
C ARG A 356 -12.76 8.24 -15.30
N ILE A 357 -12.52 7.91 -14.05
CA ILE A 357 -13.34 6.98 -13.27
C ILE A 357 -14.44 7.84 -12.63
N PRO A 358 -15.73 7.53 -12.89
CA PRO A 358 -16.83 8.35 -12.43
C PRO A 358 -16.94 8.32 -10.90
N ARG A 359 -17.55 9.38 -10.34
CA ARG A 359 -17.88 9.38 -8.92
C ARG A 359 -18.80 8.23 -8.55
N ALA A 360 -18.65 7.74 -7.33
CA ALA A 360 -19.45 6.66 -6.81
C ALA A 360 -19.90 6.93 -5.38
N LEU A 361 -21.17 6.64 -5.10
CA LEU A 361 -21.74 6.60 -3.76
C LEU A 361 -22.35 5.22 -3.54
N SER A 362 -21.81 4.47 -2.61
CA SER A 362 -22.32 3.16 -2.20
C SER A 362 -22.89 3.26 -0.80
N CYS A 363 -24.08 2.72 -0.61
CA CYS A 363 -24.72 2.62 0.69
C CYS A 363 -24.96 1.16 1.05
N ASN A 364 -24.67 0.80 2.29
CA ASN A 364 -24.91 -0.52 2.83
C ASN A 364 -25.85 -0.43 4.03
N ILE A 365 -26.63 -1.48 4.26
CA ILE A 365 -27.46 -1.60 5.45
C ILE A 365 -27.29 -3.00 6.04
N GLY A 366 -27.25 -3.10 7.35
CA GLY A 366 -27.17 -4.37 8.05
C GLY A 366 -28.04 -4.41 9.28
N PHE A 367 -28.46 -5.61 9.62
CA PHE A 367 -29.22 -5.94 10.81
C PHE A 367 -28.58 -7.12 11.49
N GLU A 368 -28.44 -7.04 12.80
CA GLU A 368 -27.95 -8.12 13.64
C GLU A 368 -28.84 -8.27 14.86
N GLN A 369 -29.27 -9.50 15.16
CA GLN A 369 -29.98 -9.86 16.36
C GLN A 369 -29.24 -10.95 17.09
N SER A 370 -28.79 -10.69 18.31
CA SER A 370 -28.20 -11.70 19.18
C SER A 370 -29.19 -12.20 20.22
N PHE A 371 -29.00 -13.44 20.66
CA PHE A 371 -29.83 -14.16 21.60
C PHE A 371 -28.96 -14.87 22.64
N GLY A 372 -29.55 -15.16 23.82
CA GLY A 372 -28.90 -15.96 24.85
C GLY A 372 -27.57 -15.40 25.35
N ASN A 373 -27.51 -14.10 25.60
CA ASN A 373 -26.27 -13.36 25.99
C ASN A 373 -25.16 -13.48 24.96
N GLY A 374 -25.50 -13.39 23.66
CA GLY A 374 -24.56 -13.44 22.57
C GLY A 374 -24.13 -14.85 22.11
N ARG A 375 -24.77 -15.91 22.62
CA ARG A 375 -24.47 -17.28 22.19
C ARG A 375 -24.88 -17.56 20.74
N TYR A 376 -25.96 -16.93 20.31
CA TYR A 376 -26.50 -17.07 18.96
C TYR A 376 -26.72 -15.70 18.36
N PHE A 377 -26.51 -15.55 17.08
CA PHE A 377 -26.87 -14.33 16.36
C PHE A 377 -27.34 -14.66 14.94
N ILE A 378 -28.18 -13.79 14.42
CA ILE A 378 -28.59 -13.77 13.03
C ILE A 378 -28.18 -12.42 12.48
N MET A 379 -27.46 -12.41 11.38
CA MET A 379 -27.03 -11.17 10.71
C MET A 379 -27.43 -11.22 9.25
N GLY A 380 -28.01 -10.13 8.77
CA GLY A 380 -28.25 -9.88 7.35
C GLY A 380 -27.59 -8.56 6.96
N LYS A 381 -26.92 -8.54 5.80
CA LYS A 381 -26.30 -7.34 5.24
C LYS A 381 -26.62 -7.25 3.75
N ILE A 382 -27.00 -6.05 3.31
CA ILE A 382 -27.12 -5.69 1.91
C ILE A 382 -26.00 -4.69 1.61
N ASN A 383 -25.10 -5.07 0.73
CA ASN A 383 -24.05 -4.19 0.24
C ASN A 383 -24.51 -3.51 -1.04
N ASN A 384 -24.09 -2.26 -1.20
CA ASN A 384 -24.43 -1.44 -2.36
C ASN A 384 -25.96 -1.39 -2.61
N LEU A 385 -26.72 -1.03 -1.57
CA LEU A 385 -28.18 -0.95 -1.60
C LEU A 385 -28.72 -0.08 -2.76
N THR A 386 -27.95 0.92 -3.17
CA THR A 386 -28.28 1.83 -4.28
C THR A 386 -28.01 1.24 -5.66
N ASP A 387 -27.46 0.03 -5.72
CA ASP A 387 -27.03 -0.65 -6.95
C ASP A 387 -26.14 0.22 -7.84
N THR A 388 -25.31 1.04 -7.22
CA THR A 388 -24.41 1.95 -7.91
C THR A 388 -23.32 1.17 -8.64
N LYS A 389 -23.15 1.42 -9.93
CA LYS A 389 -22.04 0.84 -10.70
C LYS A 389 -20.73 1.51 -10.29
N MET A 390 -19.93 0.79 -9.52
CA MET A 390 -18.62 1.25 -9.08
C MET A 390 -17.53 0.67 -9.97
N ILE A 391 -16.54 1.47 -10.29
CA ILE A 391 -15.35 1.10 -11.06
C ILE A 391 -14.14 1.48 -10.21
N SER A 392 -13.32 0.51 -9.83
CA SER A 392 -12.10 0.75 -9.04
C SER A 392 -10.88 1.06 -9.91
N GLU A 393 -10.85 0.44 -11.09
CA GLU A 393 -9.83 0.62 -12.11
C GLU A 393 -10.52 0.63 -13.48
N PHE A 394 -9.87 1.18 -14.47
CA PHE A 394 -10.41 1.19 -15.83
C PHE A 394 -10.78 -0.24 -16.29
N ASN A 395 -12.01 -0.40 -16.80
CA ASN A 395 -12.60 -1.67 -17.22
C ASN A 395 -12.72 -2.76 -16.13
N ARG A 396 -12.63 -2.40 -14.84
CA ARG A 396 -12.84 -3.34 -13.73
C ARG A 396 -14.01 -2.90 -12.85
N PRO A 397 -15.26 -3.18 -13.25
CA PRO A 397 -16.41 -2.89 -12.40
C PRO A 397 -16.41 -3.80 -11.18
N LEU A 398 -16.77 -3.24 -10.04
CA LEU A 398 -17.03 -3.98 -8.82
C LEU A 398 -18.39 -4.66 -8.88
N PRO A 399 -18.62 -5.71 -8.06
CA PRO A 399 -19.93 -6.35 -7.97
C PRO A 399 -21.04 -5.33 -7.65
N LEU A 400 -22.19 -5.53 -8.26
CA LEU A 400 -23.41 -4.79 -7.96
C LEU A 400 -23.95 -5.16 -6.56
N SER A 401 -25.22 -4.85 -6.28
CA SER A 401 -25.84 -5.17 -5.00
C SER A 401 -25.71 -6.64 -4.63
N LEU A 402 -25.28 -6.92 -3.40
CA LEU A 402 -25.08 -8.26 -2.85
C LEU A 402 -25.76 -8.39 -1.49
N ILE A 403 -26.58 -9.42 -1.33
CA ILE A 403 -27.19 -9.78 -0.05
C ILE A 403 -26.37 -10.90 0.57
N HIS A 404 -25.93 -10.69 1.81
CA HIS A 404 -25.22 -11.68 2.61
C HIS A 404 -26.02 -12.00 3.87
N ILE A 405 -26.29 -13.30 4.11
CA ILE A 405 -26.92 -13.80 5.32
C ILE A 405 -25.95 -14.78 5.97
N SER A 406 -25.59 -14.49 7.22
CA SER A 406 -24.75 -15.40 8.02
C SER A 406 -25.62 -16.22 8.96
N GLU A 407 -25.45 -17.53 8.92
CA GLU A 407 -26.04 -18.44 9.90
C GLU A 407 -25.19 -18.48 11.19
N PRO A 408 -25.80 -18.81 12.35
CA PRO A 408 -25.09 -18.87 13.62
C PRO A 408 -24.04 -19.97 13.59
N THR A 409 -22.77 -19.57 13.66
CA THR A 409 -21.68 -20.51 13.89
C THR A 409 -21.71 -20.91 15.37
N ARG A 410 -21.87 -22.21 15.69
CA ARG A 410 -21.59 -22.71 17.01
C ARG A 410 -20.12 -22.42 17.32
N LEU A 411 -19.84 -21.52 18.22
CA LEU A 411 -18.54 -21.47 18.89
C LEU A 411 -18.41 -22.75 19.69
N GLY A 412 -17.73 -23.75 19.11
CA GLY A 412 -17.36 -24.95 19.82
C GLY A 412 -16.49 -24.56 21.00
N MET A 413 -16.93 -24.91 22.20
CA MET A 413 -16.03 -24.91 23.33
C MET A 413 -14.91 -25.93 23.08
N ILE A 414 -13.68 -25.48 23.07
CA ILE A 414 -12.49 -26.24 23.40
C ILE A 414 -11.97 -25.73 24.71
#